data_1065a12496e6783cf01a485313613fb4
#
_entry.id   1065a12496e6783cf01a485313613fb4
#
_cell.length_a   1.000
_cell.length_b   1.000
_cell.length_c   1.000
_cell.angle_alpha   90.00
_cell.angle_beta   90.00
_cell.angle_gamma   90.00
#
_symmetry.space_group_name_H-M   'P 1'
#
loop_
_entity.id
_entity.type
_entity.pdbx_description
1 polymer ?
#
loop_
_entity_poly.entity_id
_entity_poly.type
_entity_poly.pdbx_seq_one_letter_code
_entity_poly.pdbx_strand_id
1 'polypeptide(L)'
;MHVPGYARDMDGHGAARPEERDLVGLAADALTLARLVVAVALIPVLGARRLTLGAVLLGFAWISDFLDGRAARASAGRTRLGDVDLWADTFVGAGAVLGFTVWGWIPPAIGLGLAALLLAAFVLTRNEAMSMLLQATGYALAIWRTWRDGNPASLWWLLTIIAAIAVVNRRIFWQRSLPTFLGGLAVMLRRRRPTG
;
A
#
# COMPACT_ATOMS: atom_id res chain seq x y z
N MET A 1 -6.68 -51.22 37.78
CA MET A 1 -7.74 -50.25 37.47
C MET A 1 -7.20 -49.29 36.47
N HIS A 2 -7.56 -49.43 35.20
CA HIS A 2 -7.04 -48.66 34.06
C HIS A 2 -8.15 -47.70 33.67
N VAL A 3 -7.89 -46.39 33.82
CA VAL A 3 -8.82 -45.32 33.43
C VAL A 3 -8.55 -45.00 31.96
N PRO A 4 -9.50 -45.21 31.03
CA PRO A 4 -9.29 -44.80 29.64
C PRO A 4 -9.35 -43.28 29.53
N GLY A 5 -8.28 -42.73 28.95
CA GLY A 5 -8.12 -41.34 28.70
C GLY A 5 -9.19 -40.77 27.77
N TYR A 6 -9.84 -39.73 28.23
CA TYR A 6 -10.65 -38.81 27.44
C TYR A 6 -9.71 -37.97 26.60
N ALA A 7 -9.32 -38.45 25.44
CA ALA A 7 -8.80 -37.60 24.38
C ALA A 7 -9.99 -36.85 23.77
N ARG A 8 -10.25 -35.65 24.27
CA ARG A 8 -11.20 -34.73 23.67
C ARG A 8 -10.58 -34.22 22.37
N ASP A 9 -11.14 -34.70 21.26
CA ASP A 9 -11.04 -34.04 19.95
C ASP A 9 -11.48 -32.60 20.07
N MET A 10 -10.56 -31.66 20.27
CA MET A 10 -10.77 -30.21 20.24
C MET A 10 -10.24 -29.55 18.98
N ASP A 11 -9.96 -30.30 17.93
CA ASP A 11 -9.42 -29.78 16.67
C ASP A 11 -10.48 -29.62 15.56
N GLY A 12 -11.77 -29.44 15.94
CA GLY A 12 -12.88 -29.20 15.03
C GLY A 12 -13.03 -27.76 14.53
N HIS A 13 -12.01 -26.89 14.67
CA HIS A 13 -12.04 -25.55 14.08
C HIS A 13 -11.37 -25.60 12.71
N GLY A 14 -12.17 -25.89 11.69
CA GLY A 14 -12.07 -25.52 10.29
C GLY A 14 -10.73 -25.01 9.74
N ALA A 15 -9.65 -25.79 9.88
CA ALA A 15 -8.43 -25.51 9.13
C ALA A 15 -8.76 -25.61 7.64
N ALA A 16 -8.73 -24.51 6.91
CA ALA A 16 -8.96 -24.47 5.47
C ALA A 16 -8.12 -25.55 4.78
N ARG A 17 -8.71 -26.23 3.79
CA ARG A 17 -8.03 -27.28 3.03
C ARG A 17 -6.78 -26.72 2.36
N PRO A 18 -5.73 -27.52 2.14
CA PRO A 18 -4.50 -27.06 1.47
C PRO A 18 -4.77 -26.36 0.14
N GLU A 19 -5.71 -26.86 -0.66
CA GLU A 19 -6.12 -26.27 -1.94
C GLU A 19 -6.76 -24.87 -1.78
N GLU A 20 -7.59 -24.68 -0.75
CA GLU A 20 -8.21 -23.36 -0.46
C GLU A 20 -7.15 -22.33 -0.05
N ARG A 21 -6.11 -22.74 0.67
CA ARG A 21 -4.99 -21.87 1.05
C ARG A 21 -4.14 -21.48 -0.16
N ASP A 22 -3.97 -22.36 -1.13
CA ASP A 22 -3.24 -22.06 -2.36
C ASP A 22 -4.01 -21.09 -3.26
N LEU A 23 -5.34 -21.22 -3.35
CA LEU A 23 -6.20 -20.26 -4.07
C LEU A 23 -6.17 -18.87 -3.43
N VAL A 24 -6.18 -18.77 -2.10
CA VAL A 24 -6.09 -17.50 -1.38
C VAL A 24 -4.72 -16.84 -1.62
N GLY A 25 -3.64 -17.62 -1.65
CA GLY A 25 -2.30 -17.11 -2.00
C GLY A 25 -2.24 -16.58 -3.43
N LEU A 26 -2.82 -17.29 -4.40
CA LEU A 26 -2.90 -16.84 -5.78
C LEU A 26 -3.74 -15.55 -5.93
N ALA A 27 -4.82 -15.42 -5.16
CA ALA A 27 -5.62 -14.20 -5.16
C ALA A 27 -4.82 -12.99 -4.62
N ALA A 28 -4.01 -13.17 -3.57
CA ALA A 28 -3.13 -12.13 -3.08
C ALA A 28 -2.10 -11.72 -4.14
N ASP A 29 -1.44 -12.68 -4.80
CA ASP A 29 -0.48 -12.41 -5.87
C ASP A 29 -1.13 -11.67 -7.05
N ALA A 30 -2.38 -12.02 -7.41
CA ALA A 30 -3.13 -11.33 -8.47
C ALA A 30 -3.44 -9.87 -8.09
N LEU A 31 -3.78 -9.59 -6.83
CA LEU A 31 -4.00 -8.22 -6.34
C LEU A 31 -2.72 -7.39 -6.38
N THR A 32 -1.57 -7.96 -6.02
CA THR A 32 -0.25 -7.31 -6.14
C THR A 32 0.06 -6.97 -7.60
N LEU A 33 -0.17 -7.89 -8.55
CA LEU A 33 0.01 -7.62 -9.98
C LEU A 33 -0.94 -6.54 -10.49
N ALA A 34 -2.21 -6.57 -10.07
CA ALA A 34 -3.18 -5.54 -10.43
C ALA A 34 -2.74 -4.15 -9.96
N ARG A 35 -2.12 -4.02 -8.78
CA ARG A 35 -1.55 -2.75 -8.31
C ARG A 35 -0.39 -2.27 -9.17
N LEU A 36 0.47 -3.15 -9.66
CA LEU A 36 1.53 -2.78 -10.62
C LEU A 36 0.95 -2.23 -11.92
N VAL A 37 -0.13 -2.85 -12.44
CA VAL A 37 -0.84 -2.33 -13.61
C VAL A 37 -1.44 -0.96 -13.32
N VAL A 38 -2.07 -0.78 -12.16
CA VAL A 38 -2.61 0.51 -11.71
C VAL A 38 -1.51 1.57 -11.61
N ALA A 39 -0.34 1.23 -11.05
CA ALA A 39 0.79 2.15 -10.94
C ALA A 39 1.21 2.71 -12.31
N VAL A 40 1.31 1.85 -13.32
CA VAL A 40 1.64 2.26 -14.69
C VAL A 40 0.49 3.06 -15.31
N ALA A 41 -0.76 2.63 -15.12
CA ALA A 41 -1.94 3.29 -15.67
C ALA A 41 -2.18 4.70 -15.09
N LEU A 42 -1.78 4.95 -13.84
CA LEU A 42 -1.91 6.27 -13.21
C LEU A 42 -1.16 7.37 -13.98
N ILE A 43 -0.02 7.04 -14.59
CA ILE A 43 0.78 8.03 -15.33
C ILE A 43 -0.01 8.63 -16.51
N PRO A 44 -0.49 7.87 -17.50
CA PRO A 44 -1.26 8.44 -18.61
C PRO A 44 -2.65 8.93 -18.18
N VAL A 45 -3.30 8.29 -17.19
CA VAL A 45 -4.64 8.68 -16.73
C VAL A 45 -4.61 10.07 -16.08
N LEU A 46 -3.71 10.30 -15.14
CA LEU A 46 -3.54 11.62 -14.51
C LEU A 46 -2.91 12.61 -15.49
N GLY A 47 -1.96 12.20 -16.31
CA GLY A 47 -1.37 13.01 -17.38
C GLY A 47 -2.42 13.54 -18.37
N ALA A 48 -3.44 12.75 -18.69
CA ALA A 48 -4.60 13.15 -19.49
C ALA A 48 -5.66 13.92 -18.69
N ARG A 49 -5.38 14.34 -17.46
CA ARG A 49 -6.26 15.10 -16.57
C ARG A 49 -7.55 14.38 -16.18
N ARG A 50 -7.59 13.06 -16.27
CA ARG A 50 -8.73 12.23 -15.87
C ARG A 50 -8.74 11.97 -14.36
N LEU A 51 -8.94 13.04 -13.58
CA LEU A 51 -8.79 13.01 -12.13
C LEU A 51 -9.74 12.00 -11.45
N THR A 52 -10.99 11.91 -11.89
CA THR A 52 -11.96 10.95 -11.33
C THR A 52 -11.49 9.51 -11.53
N LEU A 53 -11.02 9.16 -12.73
CA LEU A 53 -10.49 7.83 -13.00
C LEU A 53 -9.22 7.57 -12.17
N GLY A 54 -8.33 8.56 -12.06
CA GLY A 54 -7.16 8.49 -11.20
C GLY A 54 -7.53 8.24 -9.72
N ALA A 55 -8.55 8.92 -9.21
CA ALA A 55 -9.05 8.70 -7.85
C ALA A 55 -9.64 7.28 -7.67
N VAL A 56 -10.36 6.76 -8.66
CA VAL A 56 -10.88 5.38 -8.64
C VAL A 56 -9.73 4.37 -8.62
N LEU A 57 -8.71 4.55 -9.46
CA LEU A 57 -7.53 3.68 -9.50
C LEU A 57 -6.75 3.69 -8.19
N LEU A 58 -6.56 4.88 -7.58
CA LEU A 58 -5.91 5.00 -6.27
C LEU A 58 -6.73 4.33 -5.17
N GLY A 59 -8.05 4.51 -5.18
CA GLY A 59 -8.93 3.83 -4.24
C GLY A 59 -8.89 2.31 -4.40
N PHE A 60 -8.87 1.82 -5.65
CA PHE A 60 -8.69 0.39 -5.93
C PHE A 60 -7.35 -0.13 -5.42
N ALA A 61 -6.24 0.61 -5.64
CA ALA A 61 -4.93 0.22 -5.13
C ALA A 61 -4.94 0.07 -3.60
N TRP A 62 -5.60 0.96 -2.87
CA TRP A 62 -5.72 0.87 -1.41
C TRP A 62 -6.58 -0.29 -0.93
N ILE A 63 -7.72 -0.52 -1.58
CA ILE A 63 -8.60 -1.65 -1.26
C ILE A 63 -7.86 -2.97 -1.53
N SER A 64 -7.15 -3.07 -2.65
CA SER A 64 -6.39 -4.28 -3.01
C SER A 64 -5.26 -4.57 -2.02
N ASP A 65 -4.50 -3.56 -1.58
CA ASP A 65 -3.49 -3.66 -0.53
C ASP A 65 -4.07 -4.17 0.80
N PHE A 66 -5.23 -3.63 1.18
CA PHE A 66 -5.93 -4.08 2.37
C PHE A 66 -6.37 -5.55 2.27
N LEU A 67 -6.88 -5.96 1.10
CA LEU A 67 -7.39 -7.32 0.87
C LEU A 67 -6.27 -8.35 0.76
N ASP A 68 -5.19 -8.05 0.03
CA ASP A 68 -4.09 -9.00 -0.12
C ASP A 68 -3.32 -9.22 1.18
N GLY A 69 -3.12 -8.17 1.97
CA GLY A 69 -2.55 -8.31 3.30
C GLY A 69 -3.39 -9.20 4.23
N ARG A 70 -4.72 -9.24 4.06
CA ARG A 70 -5.59 -10.20 4.77
C ARG A 70 -5.48 -11.60 4.17
N ALA A 71 -5.50 -11.70 2.85
CA ALA A 71 -5.38 -12.95 2.11
C ALA A 71 -4.02 -13.62 2.38
N ALA A 72 -2.93 -12.87 2.35
CA ALA A 72 -1.59 -13.38 2.67
C ALA A 72 -1.52 -13.97 4.09
N ARG A 73 -2.13 -13.32 5.07
CA ARG A 73 -2.22 -13.85 6.45
C ARG A 73 -3.08 -15.11 6.55
N ALA A 74 -4.15 -15.20 5.75
CA ALA A 74 -5.03 -16.37 5.72
C ALA A 74 -4.39 -17.57 4.99
N SER A 75 -3.53 -17.33 3.99
CA SER A 75 -2.79 -18.37 3.25
C SER A 75 -1.64 -18.99 4.03
N ALA A 76 -1.41 -18.57 5.28
CA ALA A 76 -0.27 -18.99 6.11
C ALA A 76 1.11 -18.74 5.44
N GLY A 77 1.25 -17.66 4.68
CA GLY A 77 2.51 -17.24 4.06
C GLY A 77 2.85 -17.94 2.74
N ARG A 78 1.89 -18.58 2.08
CA ARG A 78 2.09 -19.24 0.76
C ARG A 78 1.90 -18.28 -0.42
N THR A 79 2.24 -17.00 -0.26
CA THR A 79 2.31 -16.06 -1.37
C THR A 79 3.66 -16.16 -2.06
N ARG A 80 3.68 -16.09 -3.41
CA ARG A 80 4.92 -16.13 -4.19
C ARG A 80 5.53 -14.75 -4.40
N LEU A 81 4.71 -13.71 -4.29
CA LEU A 81 5.06 -12.31 -4.58
C LEU A 81 5.16 -11.44 -3.31
N GLY A 82 5.32 -12.03 -2.11
CA GLY A 82 5.33 -11.27 -0.86
C GLY A 82 6.34 -10.11 -0.82
N ASP A 83 7.53 -10.28 -1.43
CA ASP A 83 8.54 -9.22 -1.54
C ASP A 83 8.18 -8.16 -2.60
N VAL A 84 7.34 -8.53 -3.59
CA VAL A 84 6.91 -7.61 -4.66
C VAL A 84 5.81 -6.66 -4.19
N ASP A 85 5.11 -7.02 -3.13
CA ASP A 85 4.03 -6.23 -2.54
C ASP A 85 4.50 -4.81 -2.17
N LEU A 86 5.59 -4.71 -1.43
CA LEU A 86 6.20 -3.43 -1.05
C LEU A 86 6.64 -2.60 -2.26
N TRP A 87 7.07 -3.27 -3.35
CA TRP A 87 7.39 -2.59 -4.61
C TRP A 87 6.14 -2.08 -5.31
N ALA A 88 5.06 -2.86 -5.32
CA ALA A 88 3.80 -2.44 -5.93
C ALA A 88 3.27 -1.15 -5.28
N ASP A 89 3.30 -1.06 -3.97
CA ASP A 89 2.91 0.12 -3.20
C ASP A 89 3.79 1.34 -3.52
N THR A 90 5.10 1.11 -3.58
CA THR A 90 6.06 2.16 -3.95
C THR A 90 5.78 2.69 -5.35
N PHE A 91 5.50 1.81 -6.31
CA PHE A 91 5.20 2.18 -7.69
C PHE A 91 3.84 2.88 -7.85
N VAL A 92 2.83 2.53 -7.07
CA VAL A 92 1.54 3.28 -7.05
C VAL A 92 1.77 4.73 -6.65
N GLY A 93 2.54 4.98 -5.58
CA GLY A 93 2.90 6.33 -5.17
C GLY A 93 3.70 7.09 -6.23
N ALA A 94 4.71 6.43 -6.82
CA ALA A 94 5.51 7.01 -7.91
C ALA A 94 4.66 7.31 -9.15
N GLY A 95 3.78 6.40 -9.55
CA GLY A 95 2.87 6.56 -10.68
C GLY A 95 1.95 7.76 -10.52
N ALA A 96 1.41 7.97 -9.31
CA ALA A 96 0.61 9.16 -9.01
C ALA A 96 1.42 10.46 -9.13
N VAL A 97 2.61 10.52 -8.52
CA VAL A 97 3.49 11.71 -8.59
C VAL A 97 3.88 12.00 -10.04
N LEU A 98 4.30 10.98 -10.80
CA LEU A 98 4.66 11.13 -12.20
C LEU A 98 3.47 11.53 -13.07
N GLY A 99 2.27 10.98 -12.84
CA GLY A 99 1.06 11.36 -13.55
C GLY A 99 0.70 12.84 -13.36
N PHE A 100 0.79 13.37 -12.13
CA PHE A 100 0.60 14.80 -11.86
C PHE A 100 1.71 15.67 -12.46
N THR A 101 2.92 15.13 -12.60
CA THR A 101 4.03 15.79 -13.30
C THR A 101 3.77 15.87 -14.80
N VAL A 102 3.33 14.78 -15.43
CA VAL A 102 2.95 14.75 -16.86
C VAL A 102 1.77 15.68 -17.14
N TRP A 103 0.83 15.80 -16.20
CA TRP A 103 -0.26 16.77 -16.27
C TRP A 103 0.25 18.22 -16.34
N GLY A 104 1.49 18.48 -15.87
CA GLY A 104 2.04 19.83 -15.72
C GLY A 104 1.59 20.55 -14.46
N TRP A 105 0.94 19.83 -13.52
CA TRP A 105 0.53 20.42 -12.24
C TRP A 105 1.72 20.53 -11.27
N ILE A 106 2.65 19.59 -11.34
CA ILE A 106 3.92 19.63 -10.63
C ILE A 106 5.01 19.95 -11.65
N PRO A 107 5.89 20.94 -11.41
CA PRO A 107 7.03 21.18 -12.28
C PRO A 107 7.87 19.89 -12.47
N PRO A 108 8.30 19.56 -13.71
CA PRO A 108 9.00 18.31 -14.00
C PRO A 108 10.22 18.06 -13.11
N ALA A 109 11.03 19.09 -12.85
CA ALA A 109 12.19 19.00 -11.98
C ALA A 109 11.83 18.58 -10.55
N ILE A 110 10.70 19.08 -10.01
CA ILE A 110 10.23 18.75 -8.67
C ILE A 110 9.64 17.33 -8.66
N GLY A 111 8.75 17.01 -9.60
CA GLY A 111 8.05 15.72 -9.61
C GLY A 111 9.02 14.55 -9.89
N LEU A 112 9.87 14.69 -10.90
CA LEU A 112 10.90 13.67 -11.21
C LEU A 112 11.93 13.57 -10.08
N GLY A 113 12.38 14.72 -9.55
CA GLY A 113 13.35 14.74 -8.44
C GLY A 113 12.78 14.08 -7.18
N LEU A 114 11.51 14.35 -6.83
CA LEU A 114 10.84 13.75 -5.67
C LEU A 114 10.66 12.23 -5.86
N ALA A 115 10.13 11.80 -7.01
CA ALA A 115 9.95 10.40 -7.31
C ALA A 115 11.30 9.64 -7.31
N ALA A 116 12.32 10.20 -7.96
CA ALA A 116 13.66 9.60 -8.01
C ALA A 116 14.30 9.55 -6.62
N LEU A 117 14.22 10.62 -5.83
CA LEU A 117 14.81 10.69 -4.49
C LEU A 117 14.19 9.63 -3.55
N LEU A 118 12.85 9.56 -3.49
CA LEU A 118 12.18 8.63 -2.61
C LEU A 118 12.34 7.17 -3.07
N LEU A 119 12.31 6.93 -4.38
CA LEU A 119 12.57 5.61 -4.95
C LEU A 119 14.03 5.18 -4.68
N ALA A 120 15.01 6.05 -4.90
CA ALA A 120 16.40 5.77 -4.59
C ALA A 120 16.60 5.51 -3.10
N ALA A 121 16.00 6.33 -2.23
CA ALA A 121 16.05 6.12 -0.78
C ALA A 121 15.45 4.77 -0.39
N PHE A 122 14.33 4.36 -0.99
CA PHE A 122 13.73 3.05 -0.79
C PHE A 122 14.65 1.92 -1.25
N VAL A 123 15.19 2.00 -2.47
CA VAL A 123 16.09 0.98 -3.04
C VAL A 123 17.35 0.79 -2.19
N LEU A 124 17.96 1.90 -1.76
CA LEU A 124 19.22 1.90 -1.02
C LEU A 124 19.05 1.45 0.44
N THR A 125 17.91 1.76 1.04
CA THR A 125 17.70 1.50 2.47
C THR A 125 16.81 0.31 2.75
N ARG A 126 16.01 -0.12 1.78
CA ARG A 126 14.93 -1.12 1.92
C ARG A 126 13.99 -0.78 3.10
N ASN A 127 13.84 0.50 3.39
CA ASN A 127 13.04 0.98 4.52
C ASN A 127 11.59 1.18 4.07
N GLU A 128 10.68 0.46 4.69
CA GLU A 128 9.22 0.56 4.46
C GLU A 128 8.71 2.01 4.61
N ALA A 129 9.34 2.81 5.50
CA ALA A 129 8.94 4.21 5.69
C ALA A 129 9.09 5.06 4.39
N MET A 130 10.04 4.72 3.52
CA MET A 130 10.22 5.44 2.25
C MET A 130 9.15 5.07 1.24
N SER A 131 8.74 3.81 1.17
CA SER A 131 7.58 3.37 0.40
C SER A 131 6.31 4.07 0.87
N MET A 132 6.06 4.05 2.18
CA MET A 132 4.91 4.73 2.80
C MET A 132 4.90 6.23 2.51
N LEU A 133 6.07 6.90 2.55
CA LEU A 133 6.17 8.33 2.27
C LEU A 133 5.85 8.66 0.81
N LEU A 134 6.36 7.87 -0.14
CA LEU A 134 6.07 8.06 -1.57
C LEU A 134 4.58 7.83 -1.85
N GLN A 135 4.01 6.77 -1.29
CA GLN A 135 2.60 6.46 -1.39
C GLN A 135 1.73 7.58 -0.78
N ALA A 136 2.04 8.00 0.46
CA ALA A 136 1.33 9.10 1.12
C ALA A 136 1.40 10.40 0.33
N THR A 137 2.53 10.69 -0.32
CA THR A 137 2.69 11.85 -1.20
C THR A 137 1.74 11.77 -2.40
N GLY A 138 1.68 10.63 -3.10
CA GLY A 138 0.76 10.43 -4.22
C GLY A 138 -0.71 10.63 -3.83
N TYR A 139 -1.13 10.06 -2.69
CA TYR A 139 -2.50 10.24 -2.18
C TYR A 139 -2.79 11.66 -1.73
N ALA A 140 -1.87 12.31 -1.04
CA ALA A 140 -2.03 13.69 -0.60
C ALA A 140 -2.21 14.65 -1.79
N LEU A 141 -1.42 14.45 -2.85
CA LEU A 141 -1.55 15.20 -4.10
C LEU A 141 -2.92 14.97 -4.75
N ALA A 142 -3.40 13.72 -4.81
CA ALA A 142 -4.70 13.40 -5.37
C ALA A 142 -5.84 14.05 -4.56
N ILE A 143 -5.81 13.96 -3.23
CA ILE A 143 -6.80 14.57 -2.33
C ILE A 143 -6.80 16.10 -2.51
N TRP A 144 -5.63 16.72 -2.48
CA TRP A 144 -5.52 18.15 -2.68
C TRP A 144 -6.08 18.57 -4.04
N ARG A 145 -5.72 17.83 -5.09
CA ARG A 145 -6.17 18.18 -6.44
C ARG A 145 -7.68 18.02 -6.60
N THR A 146 -8.27 16.95 -6.10
CA THR A 146 -9.73 16.77 -6.13
C THR A 146 -10.47 17.86 -5.36
N TRP A 147 -9.89 18.30 -4.23
CA TRP A 147 -10.45 19.42 -3.47
C TRP A 147 -10.36 20.74 -4.23
N ARG A 148 -9.19 21.07 -4.81
CA ARG A 148 -8.97 22.31 -5.58
C ARG A 148 -9.84 22.39 -6.84
N ASP A 149 -10.05 21.31 -7.53
CA ASP A 149 -10.86 21.28 -8.77
C ASP A 149 -12.36 21.21 -8.49
N GLY A 150 -12.78 21.25 -7.23
CA GLY A 150 -14.19 21.16 -6.86
C GLY A 150 -14.85 19.85 -7.29
N ASN A 151 -14.12 18.73 -7.23
CA ASN A 151 -14.63 17.40 -7.55
C ASN A 151 -15.00 16.63 -6.27
N PRO A 152 -16.19 16.89 -5.69
CA PRO A 152 -16.56 16.34 -4.39
C PRO A 152 -16.71 14.82 -4.43
N ALA A 153 -17.18 14.24 -5.55
CA ALA A 153 -17.37 12.80 -5.66
C ALA A 153 -16.03 12.05 -5.51
N SER A 154 -14.99 12.49 -6.22
CA SER A 154 -13.66 11.89 -6.13
C SER A 154 -13.01 12.14 -4.76
N LEU A 155 -13.22 13.32 -4.17
CA LEU A 155 -12.72 13.65 -2.84
C LEU A 155 -13.35 12.74 -1.79
N TRP A 156 -14.67 12.65 -1.75
CA TRP A 156 -15.38 11.78 -0.80
C TRP A 156 -15.06 10.31 -1.01
N TRP A 157 -14.89 9.87 -2.25
CA TRP A 157 -14.44 8.51 -2.57
C TRP A 157 -13.11 8.20 -1.88
N LEU A 158 -12.08 9.03 -2.08
CA LEU A 158 -10.77 8.82 -1.47
C LEU A 158 -10.83 8.89 0.06
N LEU A 159 -11.50 9.92 0.63
CA LEU A 159 -11.60 10.09 2.07
C LEU A 159 -12.38 8.95 2.74
N THR A 160 -13.42 8.44 2.10
CA THR A 160 -14.21 7.32 2.63
C THR A 160 -13.39 6.03 2.68
N ILE A 161 -12.61 5.74 1.64
CA ILE A 161 -11.73 4.56 1.62
C ILE A 161 -10.67 4.67 2.72
N ILE A 162 -10.02 5.83 2.84
CA ILE A 162 -9.04 6.10 3.89
C ILE A 162 -9.66 5.87 5.27
N ALA A 163 -10.81 6.48 5.52
CA ALA A 163 -11.51 6.37 6.80
C ALA A 163 -11.92 4.92 7.09
N ALA A 164 -12.48 4.22 6.11
CA ALA A 164 -12.90 2.82 6.26
C ALA A 164 -11.72 1.91 6.63
N ILE A 165 -10.59 2.03 5.90
CA ILE A 165 -9.38 1.25 6.17
C ILE A 165 -8.79 1.61 7.54
N ALA A 166 -8.75 2.90 7.89
CA ALA A 166 -8.25 3.36 9.20
C ALA A 166 -9.09 2.81 10.36
N VAL A 167 -10.43 2.81 10.22
CA VAL A 167 -11.34 2.28 11.24
C VAL A 167 -11.19 0.76 11.39
N VAL A 168 -11.17 0.02 10.28
CA VAL A 168 -11.04 -1.44 10.29
C VAL A 168 -9.66 -1.88 10.81
N ASN A 169 -8.60 -1.15 10.44
CA ASN A 169 -7.23 -1.46 10.84
C ASN A 169 -6.73 -0.66 12.04
N ARG A 170 -7.60 0.03 12.79
CA ARG A 170 -7.19 0.95 13.87
C ARG A 170 -6.14 0.37 14.81
N ARG A 171 -6.26 -0.90 15.20
CA ARG A 171 -5.26 -1.56 16.08
C ARG A 171 -3.91 -1.73 15.40
N ILE A 172 -3.91 -2.20 14.14
CA ILE A 172 -2.68 -2.42 13.36
C ILE A 172 -2.02 -1.08 13.06
N PHE A 173 -2.80 -0.06 12.71
CA PHE A 173 -2.30 1.29 12.43
C PHE A 173 -1.55 1.88 13.63
N TRP A 174 -2.16 1.89 14.81
CA TRP A 174 -1.55 2.47 16.01
C TRP A 174 -0.41 1.63 16.60
N GLN A 175 -0.52 0.29 16.54
CA GLN A 175 0.44 -0.60 17.18
C GLN A 175 1.63 -0.98 16.31
N ARG A 176 1.47 -0.93 14.99
CA ARG A 176 2.50 -1.39 14.05
C ARG A 176 2.87 -0.33 13.02
N SER A 177 1.92 0.16 12.20
CA SER A 177 2.24 1.02 11.05
C SER A 177 2.85 2.35 11.47
N LEU A 178 2.25 3.05 12.42
CA LEU A 178 2.74 4.35 12.89
C LEU A 178 4.12 4.25 13.58
N PRO A 179 4.35 3.31 14.53
CA PRO A 179 5.68 3.13 15.12
C PRO A 179 6.75 2.73 14.13
N THR A 180 6.43 1.85 13.15
CA THR A 180 7.37 1.45 12.07
C THR A 180 7.76 2.65 11.22
N PHE A 181 6.79 3.48 10.82
CA PHE A 181 7.03 4.69 10.04
C PHE A 181 7.91 5.70 10.81
N LEU A 182 7.55 6.02 12.03
CA LEU A 182 8.30 6.96 12.86
C LEU A 182 9.70 6.44 13.21
N GLY A 183 9.81 5.16 13.51
CA GLY A 183 11.09 4.48 13.76
C GLY A 183 12.00 4.50 12.54
N GLY A 184 11.46 4.22 11.36
CA GLY A 184 12.19 4.27 10.09
C GLY A 184 12.73 5.66 9.78
N LEU A 185 11.92 6.71 9.98
CA LEU A 185 12.36 8.10 9.84
C LEU A 185 13.45 8.47 10.88
N ALA A 186 13.28 8.07 12.14
CA ALA A 186 14.25 8.35 13.19
C ALA A 186 15.61 7.71 12.91
N VAL A 187 15.65 6.49 12.39
CA VAL A 187 16.90 5.82 11.97
C VAL A 187 17.60 6.60 10.86
N MET A 188 16.87 7.08 9.86
CA MET A 188 17.44 7.87 8.77
C MET A 188 18.00 9.21 9.25
N LEU A 189 17.31 9.89 10.15
CA LEU A 189 17.75 11.17 10.71
C LEU A 189 18.99 11.01 11.60
N ARG A 190 19.08 9.91 12.37
CA ARG A 190 20.25 9.61 13.22
C ARG A 190 21.51 9.27 12.40
N ARG A 191 21.37 8.57 11.27
CA ARG A 191 22.52 8.27 10.38
C ARG A 191 23.15 9.51 9.76
N ARG A 192 22.45 10.65 9.77
CA ARG A 192 22.97 11.93 9.25
C ARG A 192 23.73 12.78 10.26
N ARG A 193 23.82 12.38 11.54
CA ARG A 193 24.71 13.09 12.47
C ARG A 193 26.11 12.54 12.33
N PRO A 194 27.05 13.26 11.66
CA PRO A 194 28.46 12.92 11.74
C PRO A 194 28.87 13.05 13.22
N THR A 195 29.45 12.00 13.74
CA THR A 195 30.18 12.07 15.02
C THR A 195 31.34 13.00 14.77
N GLY A 196 31.17 14.28 15.15
CA GLY A 196 32.28 15.23 15.25
C GLY A 196 33.18 14.90 16.42
#